data_bbb92441266af6acbd225f19783c1e00
#
_entry.id   bbb92441266af6acbd225f19783c1e00
#
_cell.length_a   1.000
_cell.length_b   1.000
_cell.length_c   1.000
_cell.angle_alpha   90.00
_cell.angle_beta   90.00
_cell.angle_gamma   90.00
#
_symmetry.space_group_name_H-M   'P 1'
#
loop_
_entity.id
_entity.type
_entity.pdbx_description
1 polymer ?
#
loop_
_entity_poly.entity_id
_entity_poly.type
_entity_poly.pdbx_seq_one_letter_code
_entity_poly.pdbx_strand_id
1 'polypeptide(L)'
;MRRRLSVWAYPWDLADEGVAAALDWLRDAGFDAIELCPNYHAISTFAPRNLQRSIHYSEQGAVYFPARAERYGRIKPRVFDEPAVLGAYAQAAEHAASNGIELNAWVIGMFQPWIARAYPDTAVENAFGARSFATTCPASPDVQEYLAALVADLCDQYPVNSALLERPGHAEFAYGWVRERILIDFDPWTRFLAGLCFCENCLTAARTHGVDAVEVRERVARELRDRLSRRQESDDLEATIAARVDSDEELRGYLESREQSATRVVEGVQRALRGTGTRLSLTHAATGWGATGLRLADLLERIDGLLLPDPTDESDEAKRQAALARSARREIELVVMLWGSDEFDPGGPGFAARLDRIARLRVDRVGVYNFGLLRPETLRQIGGLVREALAK
;
A
#
# COMPACT_ATOMS: atom_id res chain seq x y z
N MET A 1 11.50 -4.96 -23.12
CA MET A 1 10.03 -4.72 -23.11
C MET A 1 9.76 -3.22 -23.22
N ARG A 2 8.63 -2.81 -23.84
CA ARG A 2 8.19 -1.39 -23.79
C ARG A 2 7.78 -1.07 -22.37
N ARG A 3 8.33 0.00 -21.79
CA ARG A 3 7.94 0.48 -20.47
C ARG A 3 6.50 0.98 -20.49
N ARG A 4 5.75 0.71 -19.44
CA ARG A 4 4.30 0.94 -19.37
C ARG A 4 3.96 2.20 -18.56
N LEU A 5 2.83 2.80 -18.89
CA LEU A 5 2.26 3.93 -18.18
C LEU A 5 0.89 3.53 -17.63
N SER A 6 0.67 3.69 -16.32
CA SER A 6 -0.62 3.42 -15.69
C SER A 6 -1.15 4.62 -14.92
N VAL A 7 -2.42 4.58 -14.53
CA VAL A 7 -3.04 5.60 -13.69
C VAL A 7 -3.85 4.93 -12.58
N TRP A 8 -3.74 5.47 -11.35
CA TRP A 8 -4.61 5.09 -10.23
C TRP A 8 -5.98 5.75 -10.39
N ALA A 9 -7.05 5.02 -10.07
CA ALA A 9 -8.41 5.53 -10.19
C ALA A 9 -9.32 4.97 -9.10
N TYR A 10 -10.34 5.73 -8.78
CA TYR A 10 -11.44 5.31 -7.93
C TYR A 10 -12.65 4.88 -8.77
N PRO A 11 -13.41 3.84 -8.35
CA PRO A 11 -14.57 3.37 -9.11
C PRO A 11 -15.65 4.43 -9.31
N TRP A 12 -15.83 5.33 -8.33
CA TRP A 12 -16.82 6.41 -8.47
C TRP A 12 -16.44 7.44 -9.55
N ASP A 13 -15.15 7.70 -9.78
CA ASP A 13 -14.72 8.61 -10.82
C ASP A 13 -15.01 8.04 -12.22
N LEU A 14 -14.82 6.73 -12.39
CA LEU A 14 -15.17 6.04 -13.64
C LEU A 14 -16.69 5.98 -13.85
N ALA A 15 -17.45 5.67 -12.78
CA ALA A 15 -18.90 5.58 -12.85
C ALA A 15 -19.55 6.92 -13.25
N ASP A 16 -19.07 8.03 -12.67
CA ASP A 16 -19.60 9.36 -12.90
C ASP A 16 -19.26 9.91 -14.30
N GLU A 17 -18.09 9.59 -14.84
CA GLU A 17 -17.67 10.00 -16.20
C GLU A 17 -18.24 9.07 -17.29
N GLY A 18 -18.60 7.84 -16.90
CA GLY A 18 -18.92 6.74 -17.80
C GLY A 18 -17.68 5.89 -18.09
N VAL A 19 -17.69 4.63 -17.62
CA VAL A 19 -16.51 3.74 -17.60
C VAL A 19 -15.87 3.60 -18.98
N ALA A 20 -16.66 3.37 -20.02
CA ALA A 20 -16.15 3.21 -21.38
C ALA A 20 -15.46 4.50 -21.86
N ALA A 21 -16.09 5.65 -21.67
CA ALA A 21 -15.55 6.95 -22.08
C ALA A 21 -14.24 7.28 -21.36
N ALA A 22 -14.16 6.98 -20.05
CA ALA A 22 -12.96 7.17 -19.25
C ALA A 22 -11.79 6.30 -19.73
N LEU A 23 -12.04 5.02 -20.03
CA LEU A 23 -11.00 4.09 -20.52
C LEU A 23 -10.57 4.44 -21.97
N ASP A 24 -11.48 4.84 -22.83
CA ASP A 24 -11.14 5.33 -24.18
C ASP A 24 -10.26 6.58 -24.10
N TRP A 25 -10.62 7.52 -23.23
CA TRP A 25 -9.83 8.71 -23.00
C TRP A 25 -8.41 8.37 -22.49
N LEU A 26 -8.28 7.41 -21.56
CA LEU A 26 -6.98 6.95 -21.05
C LEU A 26 -6.13 6.34 -22.17
N ARG A 27 -6.69 5.47 -22.99
CA ARG A 27 -6.00 4.90 -24.15
C ARG A 27 -5.50 6.00 -25.10
N ASP A 28 -6.37 6.96 -25.44
CA ASP A 28 -6.06 8.04 -26.35
C ASP A 28 -5.05 9.04 -25.78
N ALA A 29 -4.99 9.14 -24.44
CA ALA A 29 -3.94 9.86 -23.70
C ALA A 29 -2.63 9.06 -23.54
N GLY A 30 -2.57 7.83 -24.06
CA GLY A 30 -1.38 7.00 -24.08
C GLY A 30 -1.15 6.15 -22.83
N PHE A 31 -2.15 5.93 -21.98
CA PHE A 31 -2.06 5.02 -20.83
C PHE A 31 -2.24 3.56 -21.28
N ASP A 32 -1.46 2.65 -20.71
CA ASP A 32 -1.48 1.22 -21.01
C ASP A 32 -2.29 0.44 -19.97
N ALA A 33 -2.48 0.98 -18.76
CA ALA A 33 -3.13 0.30 -17.66
C ALA A 33 -3.85 1.26 -16.70
N ILE A 34 -4.84 0.71 -15.99
CA ILE A 34 -5.53 1.38 -14.88
C ILE A 34 -5.35 0.55 -13.60
N GLU A 35 -5.02 1.22 -12.50
CA GLU A 35 -4.94 0.68 -11.14
C GLU A 35 -6.25 1.03 -10.42
N LEU A 36 -7.27 0.21 -10.54
CA LEU A 36 -8.62 0.47 -9.99
C LEU A 36 -8.75 -0.11 -8.58
N CYS A 37 -9.18 0.70 -7.59
CA CYS A 37 -9.29 0.20 -6.23
C CYS A 37 -10.60 -0.60 -6.01
N PRO A 38 -10.53 -1.88 -5.59
CA PRO A 38 -11.71 -2.68 -5.24
C PRO A 38 -12.21 -2.40 -3.83
N ASN A 39 -11.37 -1.85 -2.96
CA ASN A 39 -11.68 -1.43 -1.61
C ASN A 39 -10.86 -0.20 -1.25
N TYR A 40 -11.43 0.68 -0.44
CA TYR A 40 -10.71 1.86 0.03
C TYR A 40 -11.08 2.21 1.47
N HIS A 41 -10.26 3.03 2.11
CA HIS A 41 -10.50 3.57 3.45
C HIS A 41 -11.33 4.86 3.40
N ALA A 42 -11.61 5.47 4.56
CA ALA A 42 -12.20 6.79 4.62
C ALA A 42 -11.29 7.83 3.96
N ILE A 43 -11.86 8.67 3.12
CA ILE A 43 -11.14 9.70 2.38
C ILE A 43 -11.99 10.95 2.17
N SER A 44 -11.31 12.08 2.07
CA SER A 44 -11.85 13.33 1.57
C SER A 44 -11.07 13.71 0.31
N THR A 45 -11.75 13.88 -0.81
CA THR A 45 -11.12 14.23 -2.08
C THR A 45 -11.65 15.55 -2.62
N PHE A 46 -10.78 16.27 -3.33
CA PHE A 46 -11.13 17.34 -4.24
C PHE A 46 -10.76 16.90 -5.65
N ALA A 47 -11.77 16.56 -6.46
CA ALA A 47 -11.62 15.91 -7.76
C ALA A 47 -12.01 16.89 -8.91
N PRO A 48 -11.07 17.66 -9.46
CA PRO A 48 -11.36 18.66 -10.48
C PRO A 48 -11.81 18.06 -11.82
N ARG A 49 -11.55 16.77 -12.03
CA ARG A 49 -12.03 16.04 -13.21
C ARG A 49 -13.47 15.58 -13.03
N ASN A 50 -13.84 15.13 -11.84
CA ASN A 50 -15.16 14.61 -11.55
C ASN A 50 -16.12 15.75 -11.17
N LEU A 51 -16.83 16.30 -12.13
CA LEU A 51 -17.74 17.43 -11.93
C LEU A 51 -19.02 17.06 -11.16
N GLN A 52 -19.35 15.76 -11.05
CA GLN A 52 -20.50 15.29 -10.27
C GLN A 52 -20.13 15.15 -8.78
N ARG A 53 -18.88 14.76 -8.49
CA ARG A 53 -18.34 14.58 -7.13
C ARG A 53 -17.07 15.40 -6.93
N SER A 54 -17.09 16.66 -7.29
CA SER A 54 -15.90 17.53 -7.17
C SER A 54 -15.34 17.56 -5.74
N ILE A 55 -16.20 17.41 -4.74
CA ILE A 55 -15.82 17.17 -3.34
C ILE A 55 -16.54 15.91 -2.88
N HIS A 56 -15.78 14.91 -2.45
CA HIS A 56 -16.32 13.63 -2.02
C HIS A 56 -15.79 13.25 -0.65
N TYR A 57 -16.68 12.74 0.20
CA TYR A 57 -16.37 12.19 1.51
C TYR A 57 -16.81 10.73 1.54
N SER A 58 -15.84 9.81 1.58
CA SER A 58 -16.12 8.40 1.84
C SER A 58 -15.99 8.14 3.34
N GLU A 59 -17.12 7.85 3.98
CA GLU A 59 -17.13 7.47 5.39
C GLU A 59 -16.48 6.09 5.58
N GLN A 60 -15.72 5.87 6.59
CA GLN A 60 -15.20 4.56 7.05
C GLN A 60 -14.59 3.61 6.00
N GLY A 61 -14.75 3.88 4.70
CA GLY A 61 -14.33 2.98 3.63
C GLY A 61 -15.33 1.86 3.29
N ALA A 62 -15.17 1.27 2.12
CA ALA A 62 -16.04 0.21 1.61
C ALA A 62 -15.31 -0.67 0.58
N VAL A 63 -16.02 -1.73 0.14
CA VAL A 63 -15.70 -2.54 -1.03
C VAL A 63 -16.57 -2.05 -2.19
N TYR A 64 -15.98 -1.83 -3.34
CA TYR A 64 -16.57 -1.19 -4.52
C TYR A 64 -16.84 -2.16 -5.67
N PHE A 65 -17.10 -3.41 -5.35
CA PHE A 65 -17.63 -4.43 -6.27
C PHE A 65 -18.63 -5.29 -5.51
N PRO A 66 -19.52 -6.06 -6.16
CA PRO A 66 -20.54 -6.88 -5.50
C PRO A 66 -19.90 -8.13 -4.86
N ALA A 67 -19.26 -7.91 -3.70
CA ALA A 67 -18.57 -8.96 -2.96
C ALA A 67 -19.56 -10.00 -2.42
N ARG A 68 -19.20 -11.29 -2.57
CA ARG A 68 -20.01 -12.45 -2.19
C ARG A 68 -19.75 -12.81 -0.72
N ALA A 69 -20.59 -12.30 0.19
CA ALA A 69 -20.39 -12.38 1.65
C ALA A 69 -20.14 -13.81 2.18
N GLU A 70 -20.67 -14.84 1.52
CA GLU A 70 -20.46 -16.26 1.86
C GLU A 70 -19.02 -16.75 1.69
N ARG A 71 -18.21 -16.04 0.90
CA ARG A 71 -16.79 -16.36 0.68
C ARG A 71 -15.87 -15.89 1.79
N TYR A 72 -16.37 -15.07 2.70
CA TYR A 72 -15.59 -14.46 3.76
C TYR A 72 -15.88 -15.12 5.10
N GLY A 73 -14.87 -15.20 5.95
CA GLY A 73 -14.97 -15.72 7.30
C GLY A 73 -15.71 -14.79 8.26
N ARG A 74 -15.16 -14.55 9.42
CA ARG A 74 -15.76 -13.70 10.46
C ARG A 74 -15.98 -12.26 10.00
N ILE A 75 -15.01 -11.67 9.28
CA ILE A 75 -15.11 -10.31 8.77
C ILE A 75 -15.83 -10.33 7.43
N LYS A 76 -17.03 -9.75 7.38
CA LYS A 76 -17.80 -9.64 6.14
C LYS A 76 -17.53 -8.30 5.45
N PRO A 77 -17.46 -8.25 4.09
CA PRO A 77 -17.21 -7.02 3.38
C PRO A 77 -18.33 -6.00 3.59
N ARG A 78 -17.96 -4.75 3.81
CA ARG A 78 -18.89 -3.62 3.77
C ARG A 78 -18.97 -3.15 2.32
N VAL A 79 -19.98 -3.62 1.60
CA VAL A 79 -20.18 -3.26 0.19
C VAL A 79 -20.78 -1.86 0.10
N PHE A 80 -20.28 -1.06 -0.83
CA PHE A 80 -20.81 0.28 -1.13
C PHE A 80 -22.25 0.16 -1.69
N ASP A 81 -23.09 1.16 -1.50
CA ASP A 81 -24.53 1.07 -1.76
C ASP A 81 -24.99 1.74 -3.08
N GLU A 82 -24.07 2.31 -3.87
CA GLU A 82 -24.41 2.88 -5.19
C GLU A 82 -24.23 1.86 -6.32
N PRO A 83 -25.31 1.45 -7.01
CA PRO A 83 -25.23 0.44 -8.07
C PRO A 83 -24.30 0.82 -9.24
N ALA A 84 -24.25 2.10 -9.62
CA ALA A 84 -23.38 2.58 -10.71
C ALA A 84 -21.90 2.38 -10.35
N VAL A 85 -21.51 2.69 -9.12
CA VAL A 85 -20.13 2.52 -8.62
C VAL A 85 -19.79 1.05 -8.51
N LEU A 86 -20.71 0.21 -7.99
CA LEU A 86 -20.51 -1.24 -7.91
C LEU A 86 -20.37 -1.89 -9.30
N GLY A 87 -21.08 -1.37 -10.30
CA GLY A 87 -20.99 -1.84 -11.68
C GLY A 87 -19.72 -1.43 -12.43
N ALA A 88 -18.97 -0.45 -11.89
CA ALA A 88 -17.80 0.08 -12.58
C ALA A 88 -16.69 -0.95 -12.80
N TYR A 89 -16.49 -1.87 -11.85
CA TYR A 89 -15.49 -2.95 -12.00
C TYR A 89 -15.83 -3.90 -13.14
N ALA A 90 -17.09 -4.36 -13.26
CA ALA A 90 -17.55 -5.22 -14.33
C ALA A 90 -17.38 -4.55 -15.70
N GLN A 91 -17.84 -3.29 -15.81
CA GLN A 91 -17.73 -2.51 -17.06
C GLN A 91 -16.25 -2.25 -17.41
N ALA A 92 -15.39 -1.95 -16.43
CA ALA A 92 -13.97 -1.75 -16.65
C ALA A 92 -13.29 -3.03 -17.15
N ALA A 93 -13.63 -4.18 -16.58
CA ALA A 93 -13.08 -5.47 -17.00
C ALA A 93 -13.47 -5.83 -18.45
N GLU A 94 -14.74 -5.64 -18.81
CA GLU A 94 -15.24 -5.89 -20.16
C GLU A 94 -14.58 -4.94 -21.18
N HIS A 95 -14.56 -3.64 -20.88
CA HIS A 95 -14.03 -2.62 -21.80
C HIS A 95 -12.50 -2.72 -21.94
N ALA A 96 -11.77 -2.94 -20.85
CA ALA A 96 -10.32 -3.09 -20.86
C ALA A 96 -9.87 -4.25 -21.74
N ALA A 97 -10.52 -5.42 -21.61
CA ALA A 97 -10.23 -6.59 -22.41
C ALA A 97 -10.41 -6.34 -23.93
N SER A 98 -11.41 -5.53 -24.31
CA SER A 98 -11.71 -5.19 -25.70
C SER A 98 -10.80 -4.13 -26.30
N ASN A 99 -10.18 -3.29 -25.46
CA ASN A 99 -9.45 -2.07 -25.90
C ASN A 99 -7.95 -2.09 -25.60
N GLY A 100 -7.41 -3.21 -25.13
CA GLY A 100 -5.97 -3.38 -24.92
C GLY A 100 -5.41 -2.55 -23.75
N ILE A 101 -6.25 -2.15 -22.78
CA ILE A 101 -5.86 -1.57 -21.49
C ILE A 101 -5.77 -2.67 -20.46
N GLU A 102 -4.69 -2.74 -19.67
CA GLU A 102 -4.60 -3.65 -18.53
C GLU A 102 -5.47 -3.14 -17.37
N LEU A 103 -6.32 -4.01 -16.81
CA LEU A 103 -7.02 -3.75 -15.55
C LEU A 103 -6.22 -4.36 -14.41
N ASN A 104 -5.70 -3.50 -13.53
CA ASN A 104 -5.02 -3.90 -12.30
C ASN A 104 -5.89 -3.53 -11.10
N ALA A 105 -5.80 -4.31 -10.03
CA ALA A 105 -6.46 -4.03 -8.77
C ALA A 105 -5.49 -3.37 -7.79
N TRP A 106 -5.89 -2.23 -7.25
CA TRP A 106 -5.16 -1.54 -6.18
C TRP A 106 -5.85 -1.82 -4.84
N VAL A 107 -5.35 -2.82 -4.11
CA VAL A 107 -5.99 -3.38 -2.91
C VAL A 107 -5.38 -2.77 -1.65
N ILE A 108 -6.20 -2.10 -0.85
CA ILE A 108 -5.79 -1.58 0.46
C ILE A 108 -5.75 -2.73 1.47
N GLY A 109 -4.58 -2.92 2.09
CA GLY A 109 -4.34 -3.98 3.08
C GLY A 109 -4.80 -3.63 4.49
N MET A 110 -3.87 -3.28 5.37
CA MET A 110 -4.14 -3.14 6.81
C MET A 110 -4.82 -1.83 7.21
N PHE A 111 -4.85 -0.81 6.37
CA PHE A 111 -5.53 0.45 6.68
C PHE A 111 -7.04 0.35 6.42
N GLN A 112 -7.77 -0.21 7.39
CA GLN A 112 -9.18 -0.57 7.30
C GLN A 112 -9.95 -0.02 8.51
N PRO A 113 -10.29 1.28 8.54
CA PRO A 113 -10.94 1.91 9.70
C PRO A 113 -12.25 1.23 10.10
N TRP A 114 -13.06 0.80 9.14
CA TRP A 114 -14.32 0.14 9.43
C TRP A 114 -14.12 -1.23 10.08
N ILE A 115 -13.07 -2.00 9.71
CA ILE A 115 -12.75 -3.29 10.34
C ILE A 115 -12.25 -3.05 11.75
N ALA A 116 -11.27 -2.14 11.94
CA ALA A 116 -10.70 -1.84 13.25
C ALA A 116 -11.76 -1.38 14.27
N ARG A 117 -12.84 -0.73 13.81
CA ARG A 117 -13.96 -0.30 14.66
C ARG A 117 -14.97 -1.40 14.92
N ALA A 118 -15.34 -2.18 13.89
CA ALA A 118 -16.33 -3.26 14.04
C ALA A 118 -15.75 -4.51 14.74
N TYR A 119 -14.45 -4.73 14.61
CA TYR A 119 -13.70 -5.87 15.15
C TYR A 119 -12.45 -5.39 15.90
N PRO A 120 -12.60 -4.74 17.08
CA PRO A 120 -11.48 -4.05 17.76
C PRO A 120 -10.38 -5.01 18.25
N ASP A 121 -10.63 -6.30 18.36
CA ASP A 121 -9.64 -7.34 18.64
C ASP A 121 -8.65 -7.58 17.47
N THR A 122 -8.99 -7.10 16.28
CA THR A 122 -8.11 -7.15 15.09
C THR A 122 -7.21 -5.92 14.94
N ALA A 123 -7.46 -4.88 15.75
CA ALA A 123 -6.77 -3.60 15.62
C ALA A 123 -5.34 -3.65 16.18
N VAL A 124 -4.47 -2.79 15.62
CA VAL A 124 -3.15 -2.50 16.18
C VAL A 124 -3.30 -1.94 17.60
N GLU A 125 -2.48 -2.42 18.55
CA GLU A 125 -2.38 -1.90 19.91
C GLU A 125 -0.92 -1.54 20.20
N ASN A 126 -0.65 -0.29 20.59
CA ASN A 126 0.71 0.16 20.87
C ASN A 126 1.23 -0.32 22.25
N ALA A 127 2.49 -0.01 22.57
CA ALA A 127 3.13 -0.42 23.82
C ALA A 127 2.41 0.12 25.10
N PHE A 128 1.63 1.22 24.97
CA PHE A 128 0.85 1.79 26.08
C PHE A 128 -0.56 1.20 26.22
N GLY A 129 -0.94 0.25 25.34
CA GLY A 129 -2.28 -0.36 25.35
C GLY A 129 -3.34 0.44 24.58
N ALA A 130 -2.96 1.50 23.89
CA ALA A 130 -3.90 2.24 23.05
C ALA A 130 -4.12 1.53 21.71
N ARG A 131 -5.38 1.30 21.37
CA ARG A 131 -5.79 0.64 20.12
C ARG A 131 -6.02 1.66 19.02
N SER A 132 -5.56 1.31 17.81
CA SER A 132 -5.87 2.05 16.60
C SER A 132 -7.34 1.87 16.23
N PHE A 133 -8.01 2.95 15.87
CA PHE A 133 -9.37 2.89 15.31
C PHE A 133 -9.35 2.83 13.76
N ALA A 134 -8.16 2.83 13.15
CA ALA A 134 -8.01 2.93 11.70
C ALA A 134 -7.25 1.76 11.07
N THR A 135 -6.41 1.05 11.85
CA THR A 135 -5.47 0.08 11.30
C THR A 135 -5.63 -1.27 11.95
N THR A 136 -5.76 -2.29 11.14
CA THR A 136 -5.79 -3.70 11.56
C THR A 136 -4.38 -4.28 11.65
N CYS A 137 -4.24 -5.38 12.40
CA CYS A 137 -2.97 -6.05 12.60
C CYS A 137 -2.79 -7.24 11.64
N PRO A 138 -1.67 -7.36 10.91
CA PRO A 138 -1.40 -8.50 10.03
C PRO A 138 -1.19 -9.82 10.79
N ALA A 139 -1.00 -9.79 12.11
CA ALA A 139 -0.98 -11.00 12.92
C ALA A 139 -2.37 -11.59 13.21
N SER A 140 -3.46 -10.85 12.93
CA SER A 140 -4.83 -11.33 13.09
C SER A 140 -5.19 -12.34 12.01
N PRO A 141 -5.56 -13.60 12.36
CA PRO A 141 -5.98 -14.60 11.38
C PRO A 141 -7.22 -14.16 10.58
N ASP A 142 -8.18 -13.49 11.23
CA ASP A 142 -9.40 -13.01 10.58
C ASP A 142 -9.10 -11.95 9.50
N VAL A 143 -8.10 -11.08 9.75
CA VAL A 143 -7.67 -10.07 8.77
C VAL A 143 -6.93 -10.70 7.61
N GLN A 144 -6.07 -11.70 7.87
CA GLN A 144 -5.40 -12.48 6.82
C GLN A 144 -6.41 -13.19 5.92
N GLU A 145 -7.41 -13.85 6.52
CA GLU A 145 -8.51 -14.51 5.81
C GLU A 145 -9.31 -13.51 4.97
N TYR A 146 -9.71 -12.38 5.58
CA TYR A 146 -10.48 -11.35 4.91
C TYR A 146 -9.77 -10.82 3.66
N LEU A 147 -8.48 -10.48 3.76
CA LEU A 147 -7.73 -9.92 2.64
C LEU A 147 -7.54 -10.95 1.52
N ALA A 148 -7.25 -12.20 1.86
CA ALA A 148 -7.16 -13.29 0.90
C ALA A 148 -8.49 -13.54 0.19
N ALA A 149 -9.60 -13.55 0.94
CA ALA A 149 -10.96 -13.72 0.40
C ALA A 149 -11.35 -12.56 -0.52
N LEU A 150 -11.00 -11.31 -0.15
CA LEU A 150 -11.29 -10.12 -0.96
C LEU A 150 -10.64 -10.21 -2.34
N VAL A 151 -9.36 -10.56 -2.39
CA VAL A 151 -8.62 -10.69 -3.64
C VAL A 151 -9.11 -11.89 -4.45
N ALA A 152 -9.37 -13.03 -3.81
CA ALA A 152 -9.93 -14.20 -4.46
C ALA A 152 -11.30 -13.94 -5.07
N ASP A 153 -12.18 -13.26 -4.34
CA ASP A 153 -13.52 -12.93 -4.78
C ASP A 153 -13.52 -11.99 -5.99
N LEU A 154 -12.64 -10.97 -5.95
CA LEU A 154 -12.46 -10.04 -7.05
C LEU A 154 -11.96 -10.75 -8.32
N CYS A 155 -10.87 -11.51 -8.22
CA CYS A 155 -10.23 -12.17 -9.37
C CYS A 155 -11.03 -13.34 -9.93
N ASP A 156 -11.95 -13.90 -9.15
CA ASP A 156 -12.89 -14.91 -9.64
C ASP A 156 -14.06 -14.28 -10.42
N GLN A 157 -14.40 -13.02 -10.14
CA GLN A 157 -15.46 -12.30 -10.85
C GLN A 157 -14.94 -11.57 -12.09
N TYR A 158 -13.69 -11.09 -12.07
CA TYR A 158 -13.15 -10.21 -13.10
C TYR A 158 -11.74 -10.61 -13.53
N PRO A 159 -11.40 -10.50 -14.83
CA PRO A 159 -10.06 -10.73 -15.35
C PRO A 159 -9.14 -9.56 -14.96
N VAL A 160 -8.50 -9.67 -13.79
CA VAL A 160 -7.54 -8.70 -13.27
C VAL A 160 -6.12 -9.14 -13.65
N ASN A 161 -5.33 -8.25 -14.26
CA ASN A 161 -3.97 -8.57 -14.69
C ASN A 161 -2.97 -8.61 -13.53
N SER A 162 -3.14 -7.73 -12.54
CA SER A 162 -2.28 -7.68 -11.36
C SER A 162 -3.06 -7.16 -10.15
N ALA A 163 -2.76 -7.69 -8.97
CA ALA A 163 -3.26 -7.20 -7.69
C ALA A 163 -2.09 -6.57 -6.92
N LEU A 164 -2.11 -5.25 -6.76
CA LEU A 164 -1.15 -4.51 -5.97
C LEU A 164 -1.66 -4.40 -4.53
N LEU A 165 -0.96 -5.04 -3.59
CA LEU A 165 -1.26 -4.89 -2.16
C LEU A 165 -0.60 -3.64 -1.61
N GLU A 166 -1.41 -2.66 -1.25
CA GLU A 166 -0.93 -1.49 -0.52
C GLU A 166 -0.98 -1.77 0.98
N ARG A 167 0.17 -1.62 1.64
CA ARG A 167 0.34 -1.77 3.08
C ARG A 167 -0.22 -3.07 3.67
N PRO A 168 0.21 -4.25 3.20
CA PRO A 168 -0.20 -5.52 3.80
C PRO A 168 0.53 -5.86 5.11
N GLY A 169 1.51 -5.05 5.52
CA GLY A 169 2.29 -5.20 6.75
C GLY A 169 1.76 -4.42 7.94
N HIS A 170 2.53 -4.38 9.01
CA HIS A 170 2.22 -3.60 10.21
C HIS A 170 2.17 -2.09 9.92
N ALA A 171 1.39 -1.37 10.70
CA ALA A 171 1.38 0.09 10.63
C ALA A 171 2.68 0.68 11.16
N GLU A 172 3.15 1.72 10.50
CA GLU A 172 4.19 2.61 11.02
C GLU A 172 3.56 3.64 11.97
N PHE A 173 4.36 4.20 12.87
CA PHE A 173 3.91 5.31 13.69
C PHE A 173 3.52 6.52 12.81
N ALA A 174 2.48 7.21 13.22
CA ALA A 174 1.90 8.35 12.51
C ALA A 174 1.32 8.00 11.12
N TYR A 175 1.05 6.73 10.83
CA TYR A 175 0.24 6.37 9.70
C TYR A 175 -1.23 6.24 10.09
N GLY A 176 -2.00 7.18 9.62
CA GLY A 176 -3.44 7.22 9.85
C GLY A 176 -4.11 8.21 8.91
N TRP A 177 -5.43 8.20 8.85
CA TRP A 177 -6.23 9.15 8.09
C TRP A 177 -6.63 10.37 8.92
N VAL A 178 -6.46 10.29 10.23
CA VAL A 178 -6.70 11.39 11.15
C VAL A 178 -5.41 12.17 11.32
N ARG A 179 -5.53 13.47 11.40
CA ARG A 179 -4.39 14.37 11.56
C ARG A 179 -3.69 14.11 12.89
N GLU A 180 -2.53 13.54 12.81
CA GLU A 180 -1.64 13.35 13.94
C GLU A 180 -1.21 14.72 14.47
N ARG A 181 -1.30 14.86 15.77
CA ARG A 181 -0.80 16.05 16.45
C ARG A 181 0.51 15.73 17.13
N ILE A 182 1.59 15.99 16.43
CA ILE A 182 2.95 15.78 16.88
C ILE A 182 3.62 17.17 16.88
N LEU A 183 3.91 17.67 18.06
CA LEU A 183 4.50 19.00 18.26
C LEU A 183 5.96 18.92 18.73
N ILE A 184 6.53 17.73 18.72
CA ILE A 184 7.93 17.46 19.05
C ILE A 184 8.56 16.66 17.92
N ASP A 185 9.85 16.82 17.72
CA ASP A 185 10.62 16.00 16.80
C ASP A 185 10.86 14.62 17.42
N PHE A 186 10.58 13.59 16.65
CA PHE A 186 10.92 12.22 17.00
C PHE A 186 12.17 11.80 16.26
N ASP A 187 13.16 11.33 17.01
CA ASP A 187 14.24 10.57 16.38
C ASP A 187 13.68 9.28 15.77
N PRO A 188 14.39 8.71 14.82
CA PRO A 188 13.93 7.53 14.08
C PRO A 188 13.72 6.29 14.92
N TRP A 189 14.53 6.09 15.96
CA TRP A 189 14.37 4.95 16.86
C TRP A 189 13.09 5.10 17.70
N THR A 190 12.83 6.27 18.25
CA THR A 190 11.59 6.58 18.96
C THR A 190 10.38 6.36 18.07
N ARG A 191 10.45 6.81 16.82
CA ARG A 191 9.40 6.60 15.81
C ARG A 191 9.20 5.10 15.50
N PHE A 192 10.29 4.35 15.36
CA PHE A 192 10.25 2.89 15.15
C PHE A 192 9.57 2.17 16.31
N LEU A 193 9.99 2.42 17.56
CA LEU A 193 9.41 1.83 18.74
C LEU A 193 7.92 2.18 18.91
N ALA A 194 7.55 3.43 18.64
CA ALA A 194 6.16 3.89 18.73
C ALA A 194 5.23 3.21 17.71
N GLY A 195 5.77 2.70 16.59
CA GLY A 195 5.04 1.95 15.56
C GLY A 195 4.88 0.46 15.87
N LEU A 196 5.47 -0.07 16.96
CA LEU A 196 5.37 -1.48 17.27
C LEU A 196 3.96 -1.83 17.81
N CYS A 197 3.37 -2.89 17.26
CA CYS A 197 2.08 -3.42 17.70
C CYS A 197 2.27 -4.50 18.74
N PHE A 198 1.52 -4.44 19.83
CA PHE A 198 1.50 -5.42 20.93
C PHE A 198 0.09 -5.92 21.22
N CYS A 199 -0.77 -6.01 20.21
CA CYS A 199 -2.10 -6.63 20.38
C CYS A 199 -1.97 -8.13 20.70
N GLU A 200 -3.05 -8.74 21.20
CA GLU A 200 -3.03 -10.16 21.60
C GLU A 200 -2.58 -11.11 20.48
N ASN A 201 -2.90 -10.79 19.20
CA ASN A 201 -2.45 -11.58 18.06
C ASN A 201 -0.91 -11.52 17.90
N CYS A 202 -0.30 -10.35 18.11
CA CYS A 202 1.16 -10.20 18.08
C CYS A 202 1.82 -10.90 19.27
N LEU A 203 1.25 -10.77 20.49
CA LEU A 203 1.74 -11.46 21.67
C LEU A 203 1.68 -12.98 21.50
N THR A 204 0.60 -13.49 20.92
CA THR A 204 0.45 -14.92 20.64
C THR A 204 1.44 -15.40 19.57
N ALA A 205 1.62 -14.64 18.49
CA ALA A 205 2.59 -14.96 17.45
C ALA A 205 4.02 -15.02 18.02
N ALA A 206 4.42 -14.07 18.85
CA ALA A 206 5.74 -14.05 19.48
C ALA A 206 5.98 -15.23 20.43
N ARG A 207 4.95 -15.61 21.22
CA ARG A 207 5.03 -16.81 22.09
C ARG A 207 5.34 -18.09 21.30
N THR A 208 4.83 -18.24 20.08
CA THR A 208 5.17 -19.40 19.24
C THR A 208 6.63 -19.41 18.77
N HIS A 209 7.31 -18.27 18.90
CA HIS A 209 8.75 -18.11 18.63
C HIS A 209 9.61 -18.14 19.89
N GLY A 210 9.02 -18.43 21.04
CA GLY A 210 9.75 -18.48 22.31
C GLY A 210 10.10 -17.11 22.90
N VAL A 211 9.46 -16.03 22.43
CA VAL A 211 9.72 -14.65 22.87
C VAL A 211 8.71 -14.24 23.94
N ASP A 212 9.19 -13.69 25.06
CA ASP A 212 8.33 -13.01 26.04
C ASP A 212 7.97 -11.60 25.56
N ALA A 213 6.96 -11.54 24.71
CA ALA A 213 6.51 -10.30 24.13
C ALA A 213 5.86 -9.33 25.14
N VAL A 214 5.46 -9.80 26.31
CA VAL A 214 4.98 -8.94 27.39
C VAL A 214 6.13 -8.16 27.98
N GLU A 215 7.25 -8.79 28.27
CA GLU A 215 8.45 -8.11 28.72
C GLU A 215 9.00 -7.14 27.67
N VAL A 216 9.04 -7.54 26.39
CA VAL A 216 9.42 -6.63 25.29
C VAL A 216 8.51 -5.40 25.26
N ARG A 217 7.18 -5.56 25.38
CA ARG A 217 6.22 -4.46 25.45
C ARG A 217 6.51 -3.50 26.61
N GLU A 218 6.72 -4.04 27.80
CA GLU A 218 6.99 -3.23 29.00
C GLU A 218 8.28 -2.45 28.87
N ARG A 219 9.31 -3.08 28.33
CA ARG A 219 10.62 -2.47 28.08
C ARG A 219 10.51 -1.35 27.04
N VAL A 220 9.83 -1.59 25.93
CA VAL A 220 9.56 -0.58 24.90
C VAL A 220 8.76 0.59 25.49
N ALA A 221 7.73 0.31 26.30
CA ALA A 221 6.95 1.37 26.95
C ALA A 221 7.78 2.21 27.92
N ARG A 222 8.71 1.60 28.69
CA ARG A 222 9.63 2.33 29.56
C ARG A 222 10.58 3.23 28.75
N GLU A 223 11.19 2.69 27.70
CA GLU A 223 12.11 3.45 26.84
C GLU A 223 11.39 4.61 26.15
N LEU A 224 10.18 4.39 25.62
CA LEU A 224 9.38 5.46 25.04
C LEU A 224 9.07 6.58 26.05
N ARG A 225 8.68 6.26 27.30
CA ARG A 225 8.44 7.28 28.33
C ARG A 225 9.68 8.10 28.61
N ASP A 226 10.83 7.45 28.71
CA ASP A 226 12.09 8.13 28.94
C ASP A 226 12.46 9.06 27.79
N ARG A 227 12.34 8.57 26.53
CA ARG A 227 12.62 9.37 25.33
C ARG A 227 11.65 10.54 25.14
N LEU A 228 10.37 10.36 25.41
CA LEU A 228 9.36 11.41 25.32
C LEU A 228 9.49 12.49 26.41
N SER A 229 10.17 12.19 27.52
CA SER A 229 10.37 13.14 28.63
C SER A 229 11.54 14.09 28.42
N ARG A 230 12.40 13.87 27.42
CA ARG A 230 13.60 14.68 27.16
C ARG A 230 13.76 14.96 25.67
N ARG A 231 14.49 16.04 25.35
CA ARG A 231 14.86 16.35 23.97
C ARG A 231 15.82 15.27 23.45
N GLN A 232 15.51 14.72 22.27
CA GLN A 232 16.37 13.76 21.59
C GLN A 232 17.35 14.47 20.65
N GLU A 233 18.55 13.92 20.52
CA GLU A 233 19.48 14.31 19.46
C GLU A 233 19.18 13.48 18.22
N SER A 234 19.35 14.07 17.02
CA SER A 234 19.15 13.35 15.77
C SER A 234 20.34 12.44 15.50
N ASP A 235 20.11 11.14 15.53
CA ASP A 235 21.08 10.13 15.16
C ASP A 235 20.92 9.74 13.68
N ASP A 236 21.99 9.18 13.09
CA ASP A 236 21.93 8.56 11.77
C ASP A 236 20.94 7.38 11.78
N LEU A 237 20.01 7.41 10.86
CA LEU A 237 18.72 6.72 10.92
C LEU A 237 18.82 5.19 10.83
N GLU A 238 19.37 4.69 9.73
CA GLU A 238 19.27 3.25 9.41
C GLU A 238 20.30 2.40 10.18
N ALA A 239 21.52 2.87 10.28
CA ALA A 239 22.57 2.18 11.01
C ALA A 239 22.21 2.02 12.49
N THR A 240 21.54 3.04 13.08
CA THR A 240 21.14 3.02 14.49
C THR A 240 20.04 1.98 14.77
N ILE A 241 19.02 1.85 13.90
CA ILE A 241 17.95 0.85 14.08
C ILE A 241 18.55 -0.56 13.99
N ALA A 242 19.30 -0.86 12.95
CA ALA A 242 19.91 -2.18 12.76
C ALA A 242 20.82 -2.56 13.93
N ALA A 243 21.73 -1.66 14.34
CA ALA A 243 22.66 -1.93 15.45
C ALA A 243 21.93 -2.18 16.79
N ARG A 244 20.84 -1.44 17.05
CA ARG A 244 20.04 -1.62 18.28
C ARG A 244 19.27 -2.95 18.28
N VAL A 245 18.67 -3.30 17.14
CA VAL A 245 17.97 -4.58 17.00
C VAL A 245 18.94 -5.76 17.07
N ASP A 246 20.09 -5.65 16.42
CA ASP A 246 21.09 -6.72 16.41
C ASP A 246 21.72 -6.96 17.79
N SER A 247 21.75 -5.93 18.64
CA SER A 247 22.25 -6.04 20.03
C SER A 247 21.21 -6.52 21.05
N ASP A 248 19.93 -6.62 20.65
CA ASP A 248 18.80 -6.98 21.52
C ASP A 248 18.10 -8.24 20.98
N GLU A 249 18.48 -9.41 21.51
CA GLU A 249 17.98 -10.71 21.05
C GLU A 249 16.46 -10.86 21.18
N GLU A 250 15.88 -10.39 22.27
CA GLU A 250 14.43 -10.50 22.50
C GLU A 250 13.64 -9.57 21.58
N LEU A 251 14.10 -8.32 21.40
CA LEU A 251 13.48 -7.39 20.45
C LEU A 251 13.60 -7.96 19.03
N ARG A 252 14.76 -8.48 18.65
CA ARG A 252 14.97 -9.12 17.35
C ARG A 252 13.99 -10.27 17.13
N GLY A 253 13.90 -11.20 18.08
CA GLY A 253 12.96 -12.32 18.00
C GLY A 253 11.50 -11.85 17.90
N TYR A 254 11.14 -10.78 18.61
CA TYR A 254 9.83 -10.15 18.47
C TYR A 254 9.59 -9.58 17.07
N LEU A 255 10.56 -8.89 16.50
CA LEU A 255 10.47 -8.34 15.14
C LEU A 255 10.38 -9.45 14.08
N GLU A 256 11.15 -10.53 14.22
CA GLU A 256 11.06 -11.71 13.35
C GLU A 256 9.65 -12.33 13.37
N SER A 257 9.01 -12.41 14.52
CA SER A 257 7.62 -12.90 14.63
C SER A 257 6.62 -12.00 13.89
N ARG A 258 6.87 -10.68 13.90
CA ARG A 258 6.07 -9.69 13.15
C ARG A 258 6.29 -9.83 11.63
N GLU A 259 7.54 -10.00 11.19
CA GLU A 259 7.87 -10.23 9.78
C GLU A 259 7.20 -11.49 9.24
N GLN A 260 7.18 -12.56 10.01
CA GLN A 260 6.46 -13.77 9.64
C GLN A 260 4.94 -13.54 9.56
N SER A 261 4.38 -12.71 10.44
CA SER A 261 2.96 -12.36 10.39
C SER A 261 2.61 -11.58 9.13
N ALA A 262 3.43 -10.60 8.75
CA ALA A 262 3.28 -9.85 7.51
C ALA A 262 3.48 -10.74 6.26
N THR A 263 4.46 -11.64 6.29
CA THR A 263 4.71 -12.62 5.22
C THR A 263 3.49 -13.55 5.03
N ARG A 264 2.86 -14.02 6.12
CA ARG A 264 1.64 -14.84 6.03
C ARG A 264 0.48 -14.16 5.31
N VAL A 265 0.33 -12.83 5.45
CA VAL A 265 -0.66 -12.06 4.66
C VAL A 265 -0.37 -12.20 3.17
N VAL A 266 0.88 -11.94 2.76
CA VAL A 266 1.30 -12.02 1.36
C VAL A 266 1.12 -13.44 0.81
N GLU A 267 1.52 -14.45 1.55
CA GLU A 267 1.33 -15.87 1.20
C GLU A 267 -0.15 -16.26 1.09
N GLY A 268 -1.00 -15.72 1.97
CA GLY A 268 -2.45 -15.95 1.92
C GLY A 268 -3.03 -15.44 0.60
N VAL A 269 -2.69 -14.23 0.20
CA VAL A 269 -3.12 -13.66 -1.07
C VAL A 269 -2.48 -14.38 -2.25
N GLN A 270 -1.19 -14.72 -2.21
CA GLN A 270 -0.55 -15.52 -3.25
C GLN A 270 -1.26 -16.86 -3.48
N ARG A 271 -1.66 -17.54 -2.39
CA ARG A 271 -2.44 -18.78 -2.50
C ARG A 271 -3.80 -18.55 -3.13
N ALA A 272 -4.48 -17.44 -2.79
CA ALA A 272 -5.77 -17.06 -3.32
C ALA A 272 -5.72 -16.79 -4.84
N LEU A 273 -4.59 -16.31 -5.34
CA LEU A 273 -4.38 -16.00 -6.76
C LEU A 273 -3.95 -17.20 -7.60
N ARG A 274 -3.74 -18.39 -7.01
CA ARG A 274 -3.32 -19.58 -7.78
C ARG A 274 -4.36 -19.96 -8.83
N GLY A 275 -3.92 -20.07 -10.08
CA GLY A 275 -4.77 -20.47 -11.20
C GLY A 275 -5.59 -19.33 -11.82
N THR A 276 -5.56 -18.12 -11.29
CA THR A 276 -6.27 -16.96 -11.87
C THR A 276 -5.50 -16.30 -13.02
N GLY A 277 -4.18 -16.47 -13.07
CA GLY A 277 -3.30 -15.73 -13.98
C GLY A 277 -2.98 -14.31 -13.51
N THR A 278 -3.55 -13.85 -12.40
CA THR A 278 -3.30 -12.52 -11.82
C THR A 278 -1.94 -12.48 -11.14
N ARG A 279 -1.13 -11.47 -11.46
CA ARG A 279 0.17 -11.20 -10.83
C ARG A 279 -0.02 -10.55 -9.46
N LEU A 280 0.85 -10.85 -8.51
CA LEU A 280 0.86 -10.23 -7.17
C LEU A 280 1.96 -9.17 -7.08
N SER A 281 1.58 -7.94 -6.79
CA SER A 281 2.50 -6.83 -6.55
C SER A 281 2.38 -6.30 -5.13
N LEU A 282 3.43 -5.67 -4.63
CA LEU A 282 3.55 -5.25 -3.24
C LEU A 282 4.06 -3.81 -3.11
N THR A 283 3.64 -3.11 -2.06
CA THR A 283 4.21 -1.82 -1.63
C THR A 283 4.84 -1.94 -0.23
N HIS A 284 5.63 -0.93 0.15
CA HIS A 284 6.13 -0.71 1.52
C HIS A 284 7.02 -1.83 2.08
N ALA A 285 7.65 -2.63 1.21
CA ALA A 285 8.72 -3.52 1.64
C ALA A 285 9.98 -2.71 2.01
N ALA A 286 10.85 -3.31 2.82
CA ALA A 286 12.13 -2.72 3.22
C ALA A 286 13.29 -3.69 2.98
N THR A 287 14.49 -3.14 2.72
CA THR A 287 15.70 -3.98 2.56
C THR A 287 16.33 -4.40 3.89
N GLY A 288 16.00 -3.68 4.98
CA GLY A 288 16.46 -3.94 6.35
C GLY A 288 15.32 -4.07 7.35
N TRP A 289 15.60 -3.89 8.64
CA TRP A 289 14.60 -3.82 9.70
C TRP A 289 13.63 -2.66 9.45
N GLY A 290 12.38 -2.98 9.18
CA GLY A 290 11.33 -2.01 8.91
C GLY A 290 10.15 -2.13 9.87
N ALA A 291 9.52 -1.01 10.19
CA ALA A 291 8.34 -1.01 11.07
C ALA A 291 7.17 -1.82 10.49
N THR A 292 7.11 -1.96 9.16
CA THR A 292 6.05 -2.73 8.46
C THR A 292 6.19 -4.24 8.60
N GLY A 293 7.38 -4.75 8.92
CA GLY A 293 7.66 -6.20 8.94
C GLY A 293 7.63 -6.85 7.55
N LEU A 294 7.73 -6.06 6.48
CA LEU A 294 7.79 -6.54 5.10
C LEU A 294 9.24 -6.54 4.62
N ARG A 295 10.00 -7.57 4.98
CA ARG A 295 11.38 -7.71 4.53
C ARG A 295 11.40 -8.18 3.08
N LEU A 296 11.92 -7.36 2.17
CA LEU A 296 11.87 -7.61 0.73
C LEU A 296 12.55 -8.95 0.35
N ALA A 297 13.69 -9.27 0.95
CA ALA A 297 14.40 -10.50 0.65
C ALA A 297 13.55 -11.77 0.85
N ASP A 298 12.66 -11.78 1.85
CA ASP A 298 11.80 -12.92 2.16
C ASP A 298 10.56 -12.99 1.24
N LEU A 299 10.28 -11.91 0.52
CA LEU A 299 9.06 -11.77 -0.29
C LEU A 299 9.31 -11.97 -1.79
N LEU A 300 10.56 -11.88 -2.27
CA LEU A 300 10.90 -11.93 -3.69
C LEU A 300 10.37 -13.18 -4.43
N GLU A 301 10.38 -14.34 -3.76
CA GLU A 301 9.86 -15.57 -4.36
C GLU A 301 8.31 -15.67 -4.32
N ARG A 302 7.64 -14.69 -3.72
CA ARG A 302 6.18 -14.67 -3.49
C ARG A 302 5.45 -13.64 -4.32
N ILE A 303 6.16 -12.68 -4.89
CA ILE A 303 5.59 -11.55 -5.62
C ILE A 303 6.06 -11.52 -7.07
N ASP A 304 5.28 -10.87 -7.93
CA ASP A 304 5.57 -10.67 -9.36
C ASP A 304 5.89 -9.19 -9.67
N GLY A 305 5.61 -8.30 -8.72
CA GLY A 305 5.87 -6.87 -8.89
C GLY A 305 6.14 -6.16 -7.56
N LEU A 306 6.85 -5.05 -7.65
CA LEU A 306 7.22 -4.22 -6.51
C LEU A 306 7.03 -2.74 -6.87
N LEU A 307 6.19 -2.05 -6.09
CA LEU A 307 6.14 -0.59 -6.11
C LEU A 307 7.26 -0.06 -5.24
N LEU A 308 8.24 0.55 -5.87
CA LEU A 308 9.38 1.18 -5.22
C LEU A 308 8.95 2.44 -4.47
N PRO A 309 9.63 2.80 -3.37
CA PRO A 309 9.44 4.11 -2.75
C PRO A 309 9.81 5.23 -3.73
N ASP A 310 9.28 6.42 -3.49
CA ASP A 310 9.59 7.59 -4.33
C ASP A 310 11.11 7.84 -4.36
N PRO A 311 11.72 7.88 -5.54
CA PRO A 311 13.14 8.12 -5.66
C PRO A 311 13.45 9.60 -5.40
N THR A 312 13.68 9.95 -4.14
CA THR A 312 14.22 11.26 -3.74
C THR A 312 15.76 11.27 -3.85
N ASP A 313 16.37 12.45 -3.86
CA ASP A 313 17.84 12.57 -3.91
C ASP A 313 18.50 12.01 -2.64
N GLU A 314 17.78 11.99 -1.51
CA GLU A 314 18.28 11.59 -0.19
C GLU A 314 18.08 10.09 0.10
N SER A 315 17.18 9.42 -0.62
CA SER A 315 16.84 8.02 -0.37
C SER A 315 17.48 7.07 -1.37
N ASP A 316 18.43 6.25 -0.88
CA ASP A 316 18.96 5.12 -1.65
C ASP A 316 18.07 3.86 -1.56
N GLU A 317 16.98 3.89 -0.78
CA GLU A 317 16.12 2.71 -0.57
C GLU A 317 15.49 2.21 -1.88
N ALA A 318 15.00 3.11 -2.74
CA ALA A 318 14.49 2.72 -4.06
C ALA A 318 15.55 2.00 -4.90
N LYS A 319 16.80 2.46 -4.85
CA LYS A 319 17.93 1.82 -5.54
C LYS A 319 18.28 0.46 -4.94
N ARG A 320 18.32 0.36 -3.60
CA ARG A 320 18.57 -0.90 -2.89
C ARG A 320 17.50 -1.94 -3.20
N GLN A 321 16.22 -1.55 -3.13
CA GLN A 321 15.11 -2.44 -3.46
C GLN A 321 15.14 -2.87 -4.93
N ALA A 322 15.37 -1.95 -5.86
CA ALA A 322 15.50 -2.28 -7.27
C ALA A 322 16.67 -3.23 -7.57
N ALA A 323 17.82 -3.04 -6.92
CA ALA A 323 18.97 -3.93 -7.06
C ALA A 323 18.66 -5.32 -6.50
N LEU A 324 18.05 -5.41 -5.32
CA LEU A 324 17.68 -6.67 -4.69
C LEU A 324 16.63 -7.43 -5.52
N ALA A 325 15.59 -6.74 -6.03
CA ALA A 325 14.58 -7.33 -6.88
C ALA A 325 15.16 -7.91 -8.19
N ARG A 326 16.13 -7.20 -8.80
CA ARG A 326 16.83 -7.70 -10.00
C ARG A 326 17.75 -8.89 -9.75
N SER A 327 18.17 -9.10 -8.52
CA SER A 327 18.96 -10.27 -8.14
C SER A 327 18.11 -11.51 -7.85
N ALA A 328 16.80 -11.38 -7.82
CA ALA A 328 15.87 -12.49 -7.61
C ALA A 328 15.97 -13.53 -8.74
N ARG A 329 15.60 -14.77 -8.44
CA ARG A 329 15.59 -15.87 -9.44
C ARG A 329 14.46 -15.73 -10.47
N ARG A 330 13.43 -14.98 -10.12
CA ARG A 330 12.27 -14.68 -10.98
C ARG A 330 12.28 -13.21 -11.40
N GLU A 331 11.65 -12.92 -12.51
CA GLU A 331 11.45 -11.55 -12.98
C GLU A 331 10.43 -10.84 -12.08
N ILE A 332 10.82 -9.68 -11.53
CA ILE A 332 9.98 -8.82 -10.69
C ILE A 332 9.74 -7.51 -11.45
N GLU A 333 8.49 -7.21 -11.74
CA GLU A 333 8.11 -5.92 -12.33
C GLU A 333 8.38 -4.77 -11.35
N LEU A 334 9.20 -3.81 -11.76
CA LEU A 334 9.48 -2.61 -10.96
C LEU A 334 8.55 -1.48 -11.35
N VAL A 335 7.83 -0.95 -10.38
CA VAL A 335 6.86 0.13 -10.58
C VAL A 335 7.25 1.32 -9.72
N VAL A 336 7.04 2.54 -10.23
CA VAL A 336 7.12 3.79 -9.46
C VAL A 336 5.82 4.55 -9.64
N MET A 337 5.29 5.11 -8.55
CA MET A 337 4.12 5.97 -8.57
C MET A 337 4.54 7.44 -8.54
N LEU A 338 4.06 8.21 -9.50
CA LEU A 338 4.09 9.66 -9.46
C LEU A 338 2.91 10.13 -8.60
N TRP A 339 3.22 10.61 -7.43
CA TRP A 339 2.26 11.21 -6.53
C TRP A 339 2.09 12.70 -6.87
N GLY A 340 0.88 13.10 -7.27
CA GLY A 340 0.56 14.50 -7.51
C GLY A 340 0.40 15.23 -6.18
N SER A 341 1.35 16.10 -5.84
CA SER A 341 1.22 17.09 -4.78
C SER A 341 1.15 18.50 -5.40
N ASP A 342 0.96 19.52 -4.57
CA ASP A 342 0.99 20.92 -5.00
C ASP A 342 2.33 21.32 -5.67
N GLU A 343 3.38 20.53 -5.44
CA GLU A 343 4.70 20.66 -6.08
C GLU A 343 4.73 20.08 -7.51
N PHE A 344 3.63 19.50 -7.94
CA PHE A 344 3.54 18.78 -9.20
C PHE A 344 3.23 19.75 -10.34
N ASP A 345 4.26 20.48 -10.77
CA ASP A 345 4.24 21.24 -12.02
C ASP A 345 4.87 20.43 -13.14
N PRO A 346 4.06 19.87 -14.08
CA PRO A 346 4.58 19.03 -15.17
C PRO A 346 5.59 19.77 -16.08
N GLY A 347 5.56 21.09 -16.10
CA GLY A 347 6.52 21.93 -16.85
C GLY A 347 7.72 22.37 -16.03
N GLY A 348 7.72 22.14 -14.71
CA GLY A 348 8.73 22.67 -13.81
C GLY A 348 10.01 21.82 -13.72
N PRO A 349 11.14 22.44 -13.32
CA PRO A 349 12.42 21.74 -13.23
C PRO A 349 12.43 20.62 -12.18
N GLY A 350 11.64 20.74 -11.11
CA GLY A 350 11.52 19.69 -10.10
C GLY A 350 10.89 18.41 -10.65
N PHE A 351 9.88 18.53 -11.50
CA PHE A 351 9.26 17.38 -12.15
C PHE A 351 10.21 16.70 -13.15
N ALA A 352 10.93 17.48 -13.96
CA ALA A 352 11.91 16.95 -14.88
C ALA A 352 13.03 16.17 -14.15
N ALA A 353 13.56 16.72 -13.04
CA ALA A 353 14.55 16.05 -12.22
C ALA A 353 14.02 14.74 -11.61
N ARG A 354 12.74 14.70 -11.20
CA ARG A 354 12.09 13.48 -10.71
C ARG A 354 11.99 12.42 -11.81
N LEU A 355 11.58 12.80 -13.03
CA LEU A 355 11.54 11.87 -14.16
C LEU A 355 12.93 11.32 -14.50
N ASP A 356 13.97 12.14 -14.42
CA ASP A 356 15.35 11.68 -14.65
C ASP A 356 15.80 10.66 -13.59
N ARG A 357 15.40 10.83 -12.32
CA ARG A 357 15.65 9.84 -11.26
C ARG A 357 14.94 8.52 -11.54
N ILE A 358 13.66 8.58 -11.92
CA ILE A 358 12.87 7.41 -12.30
C ILE A 358 13.48 6.68 -13.50
N ALA A 359 13.91 7.42 -14.52
CA ALA A 359 14.54 6.84 -15.71
C ALA A 359 15.83 6.08 -15.36
N ARG A 360 16.64 6.61 -14.42
CA ARG A 360 17.86 5.94 -13.92
C ARG A 360 17.56 4.64 -13.16
N LEU A 361 16.41 4.51 -12.52
CA LEU A 361 16.00 3.26 -11.87
C LEU A 361 15.62 2.16 -12.87
N ARG A 362 15.42 2.49 -14.16
CA ARG A 362 15.04 1.53 -15.21
C ARG A 362 13.82 0.69 -14.82
N VAL A 363 12.77 1.37 -14.35
CA VAL A 363 11.51 0.71 -13.96
C VAL A 363 10.74 0.23 -15.18
N ASP A 364 9.87 -0.77 -14.99
CA ASP A 364 9.06 -1.37 -16.04
C ASP A 364 7.75 -0.60 -16.25
N ARG A 365 7.25 0.04 -15.19
CA ARG A 365 6.01 0.81 -15.20
C ARG A 365 6.12 2.06 -14.34
N VAL A 366 5.55 3.15 -14.87
CA VAL A 366 5.30 4.37 -14.10
C VAL A 366 3.81 4.59 -14.02
N GLY A 367 3.29 4.80 -12.83
CA GLY A 367 1.89 5.09 -12.62
C GLY A 367 1.67 6.51 -12.12
N VAL A 368 0.58 7.12 -12.51
CA VAL A 368 0.22 8.49 -12.13
C VAL A 368 -0.93 8.45 -11.13
N TYR A 369 -0.76 9.06 -9.99
CA TYR A 369 -1.81 9.22 -9.00
C TYR A 369 -2.41 10.63 -9.13
N ASN A 370 -3.68 10.86 -9.42
CA ASN A 370 -4.78 9.97 -9.60
C ASN A 370 -5.69 10.50 -10.74
N PHE A 371 -6.44 9.64 -11.42
CA PHE A 371 -7.33 9.95 -12.53
C PHE A 371 -8.33 11.06 -12.21
N GLY A 372 -9.08 10.94 -11.09
CA GLY A 372 -10.09 11.92 -10.68
C GLY A 372 -9.51 13.20 -10.07
N LEU A 373 -8.31 13.10 -9.47
CA LEU A 373 -7.68 14.19 -8.70
C LEU A 373 -6.86 15.16 -9.56
N LEU A 374 -6.64 14.85 -10.84
CA LEU A 374 -5.92 15.68 -11.79
C LEU A 374 -6.86 16.18 -12.88
N ARG A 375 -6.62 17.41 -13.36
CA ARG A 375 -7.32 17.91 -14.55
C ARG A 375 -6.94 17.07 -15.77
N PRO A 376 -7.85 16.85 -16.73
CA PRO A 376 -7.56 16.06 -17.92
C PRO A 376 -6.32 16.52 -18.70
N GLU A 377 -6.14 17.83 -18.84
CA GLU A 377 -4.98 18.41 -19.54
C GLU A 377 -3.68 18.12 -18.82
N THR A 378 -3.68 18.28 -17.48
CA THR A 378 -2.51 17.97 -16.62
C THR A 378 -2.14 16.50 -16.73
N LEU A 379 -3.12 15.60 -16.62
CA LEU A 379 -2.88 14.16 -16.71
C LEU A 379 -2.31 13.76 -18.09
N ARG A 380 -2.82 14.36 -19.19
CA ARG A 380 -2.31 14.12 -20.54
C ARG A 380 -0.87 14.63 -20.71
N GLN A 381 -0.58 15.82 -20.18
CA GLN A 381 0.77 16.40 -20.22
C GLN A 381 1.77 15.53 -19.47
N ILE A 382 1.42 15.06 -18.27
CA ILE A 382 2.23 14.12 -17.48
C ILE A 382 2.47 12.83 -18.27
N GLY A 383 1.43 12.27 -18.86
CA GLY A 383 1.52 11.06 -19.67
C GLY A 383 2.53 11.21 -20.81
N GLY A 384 2.51 12.33 -21.53
CA GLY A 384 3.47 12.65 -22.58
C GLY A 384 4.91 12.74 -22.07
N LEU A 385 5.15 13.51 -21.00
CA LEU A 385 6.47 13.68 -20.40
C LEU A 385 7.05 12.36 -19.85
N VAL A 386 6.22 11.55 -19.21
CA VAL A 386 6.65 10.22 -18.74
C VAL A 386 7.03 9.33 -19.92
N ARG A 387 6.24 9.31 -21.00
CA ARG A 387 6.56 8.55 -22.21
C ARG A 387 7.89 8.96 -22.81
N GLU A 388 8.16 10.25 -22.93
CA GLU A 388 9.42 10.78 -23.42
C GLU A 388 10.60 10.37 -22.52
N ALA A 389 10.45 10.45 -21.20
CA ALA A 389 11.48 10.05 -20.25
C ALA A 389 11.75 8.54 -20.28
N LEU A 390 10.72 7.73 -20.46
CA LEU A 390 10.85 6.26 -20.54
C LEU A 390 11.39 5.76 -21.88
N ALA A 391 11.36 6.58 -22.94
CA ALA A 391 11.91 6.23 -24.25
C ALA A 391 13.44 6.41 -24.32
N LYS A 392 14.01 7.17 -23.40
CA LYS A 392 15.46 7.37 -23.24
C LYS A 392 16.09 6.20 -22.49
#